data_32b837283a1f9fe5fb90677afd91d1a4
#
_entry.id   32b837283a1f9fe5fb90677afd91d1a4
#
_cell.length_a   1.000
_cell.length_b   1.000
_cell.length_c   1.000
_cell.angle_alpha   90.00
_cell.angle_beta   90.00
_cell.angle_gamma   90.00
#
_symmetry.space_group_name_H-M   'P 1'
#
loop_
_entity.id
_entity.type
_entity.pdbx_description
1 polymer ?
#
loop_
_entity_poly.entity_id
_entity_poly.type
_entity_poly.pdbx_seq_one_letter_code
_entity_poly.pdbx_strand_id
1 'polypeptide(L)'
;MTDYIGNYKNRPRRVVFYGRVSTEHEEQLSALGNQMEWYTDLALRNPNWTVVAQYIDEGITGTQMKKRPSFMRMIEHAKEHRFDLIVTRELSRFARNTVDALNATRELKQYGVEVYFVNDGIWTMDGDGEVRLT
;
A
#
# COMPACT_ATOMS: atom_id res chain seq x y z
N MET A 1 1.72 -27.69 10.41
CA MET A 1 1.93 -26.92 10.14
C MET A 1 2.51 -26.03 10.84
N THR A 2 3.17 -25.98 10.94
CA THR A 2 4.00 -25.39 11.72
C THR A 2 4.46 -24.11 11.34
N ASP A 3 4.04 -23.74 10.26
CA ASP A 3 4.64 -22.67 9.69
C ASP A 3 4.07 -21.36 9.87
N TYR A 4 2.97 -21.29 10.57
CA TYR A 4 2.34 -20.06 10.72
C TYR A 4 3.14 -19.05 11.43
N ILE A 5 3.91 -19.40 12.44
CA ILE A 5 4.67 -18.45 13.22
C ILE A 5 5.78 -17.83 12.39
N GLY A 6 6.42 -18.60 11.55
CA GLY A 6 7.50 -18.10 10.73
C GLY A 6 7.06 -17.61 9.36
N ASN A 7 5.85 -17.95 8.95
CA ASN A 7 5.40 -17.71 7.60
C ASN A 7 4.06 -17.02 7.49
N TYR A 8 3.77 -16.15 8.44
CA TYR A 8 2.50 -15.42 8.40
C TYR A 8 2.35 -14.61 7.11
N LYS A 9 3.45 -14.25 6.47
CA LYS A 9 3.41 -13.50 5.22
C LYS A 9 2.90 -14.32 4.06
N ASN A 10 2.89 -15.64 4.20
CA ASN A 10 2.40 -16.54 3.15
C ASN A 10 0.93 -16.90 3.31
N ARG A 11 0.29 -16.42 4.34
CA ARG A 11 -1.13 -16.70 4.54
C ARG A 11 -1.96 -15.99 3.47
N PRO A 12 -3.09 -16.59 3.03
CA PRO A 12 -3.93 -15.94 2.02
C PRO A 12 -4.43 -14.58 2.48
N ARG A 13 -4.39 -13.61 1.57
CA ARG A 13 -4.84 -12.26 1.85
C ARG A 13 -5.55 -11.67 0.66
N ARG A 14 -6.57 -10.87 0.94
CA ARG A 14 -7.19 -10.01 -0.07
C ARG A 14 -6.34 -8.75 -0.11
N VAL A 15 -5.77 -8.45 -1.27
CA VAL A 15 -4.77 -7.41 -1.40
C VAL A 15 -5.27 -6.28 -2.26
N VAL A 16 -4.93 -5.06 -1.89
CA VAL A 16 -5.13 -3.91 -2.76
C VAL A 16 -3.77 -3.22 -2.95
N PHE A 17 -3.62 -2.57 -4.10
CA PHE A 17 -2.43 -1.79 -4.38
C PHE A 17 -2.76 -0.31 -4.25
N TYR A 18 -1.85 0.45 -3.70
CA TYR A 18 -1.97 1.90 -3.67
C TYR A 18 -0.78 2.52 -4.38
N GLY A 19 -1.08 3.44 -5.29
CA GLY A 19 -0.04 4.16 -5.99
C GLY A 19 -0.40 5.63 -6.14
N ARG A 20 0.63 6.45 -6.34
CA ARG A 20 0.43 7.86 -6.58
C ARG A 20 1.36 8.28 -7.69
N VAL A 21 0.81 8.91 -8.72
CA VAL A 21 1.56 9.33 -9.88
C VAL A 21 1.20 10.76 -10.24
N SER A 22 2.11 11.44 -10.93
CA SER A 22 1.81 12.73 -11.52
C SER A 22 1.49 12.51 -12.98
N THR A 23 0.46 13.17 -13.50
CA THR A 23 0.08 13.03 -14.90
C THR A 23 0.31 14.32 -15.66
N GLU A 24 1.20 15.14 -15.14
CA GLU A 24 1.48 16.45 -15.73
C GLU A 24 2.09 16.36 -17.12
N HIS A 25 2.87 15.33 -17.39
CA HIS A 25 3.56 15.15 -18.68
C HIS A 25 3.35 13.73 -19.19
N GLU A 26 3.58 13.52 -20.50
CA GLU A 26 3.43 12.20 -21.09
C GLU A 26 4.27 11.13 -20.40
N GLU A 27 5.48 11.47 -20.02
CA GLU A 27 6.34 10.54 -19.33
C GLU A 27 5.76 10.10 -18.00
N GLN A 28 4.90 10.93 -17.39
CA GLN A 28 4.23 10.55 -16.16
C GLN A 28 3.12 9.53 -16.43
N LEU A 29 2.50 9.60 -17.60
CA LEU A 29 1.53 8.60 -18.00
C LEU A 29 2.21 7.24 -18.22
N SER A 30 3.43 7.26 -18.79
CA SER A 30 4.21 6.04 -18.92
C SER A 30 4.59 5.48 -17.56
N ALA A 31 4.86 6.36 -16.60
CA ALA A 31 5.18 5.93 -15.24
C ALA A 31 4.00 5.22 -14.59
N LEU A 32 2.78 5.67 -14.87
CA LEU A 32 1.59 4.98 -14.38
C LEU A 32 1.53 3.56 -14.94
N GLY A 33 1.72 3.42 -16.25
CA GLY A 33 1.73 2.09 -16.87
C GLY A 33 2.79 1.19 -16.28
N ASN A 34 4.00 1.71 -16.08
CA ASN A 34 5.09 0.94 -15.49
C ASN A 34 4.77 0.53 -14.06
N GLN A 35 4.13 1.39 -13.31
CA GLN A 35 3.74 1.08 -11.95
C GLN A 35 2.71 -0.04 -11.90
N MET A 36 1.73 0.00 -12.82
CA MET A 36 0.72 -1.05 -12.89
C MET A 36 1.35 -2.41 -13.24
N GLU A 37 2.31 -2.43 -14.17
CA GLU A 37 3.01 -3.65 -14.50
C GLU A 37 3.80 -4.18 -13.32
N TRP A 38 4.44 -3.28 -12.58
CA TRP A 38 5.21 -3.64 -11.40
C TRP A 38 4.34 -4.34 -10.36
N TYR A 39 3.15 -3.80 -10.11
CA TYR A 39 2.21 -4.41 -9.16
C TYR A 39 1.72 -5.77 -9.67
N THR A 40 1.48 -5.87 -10.97
CA THR A 40 1.05 -7.13 -11.56
C THR A 40 2.12 -8.21 -11.39
N ASP A 41 3.37 -7.86 -11.67
CA ASP A 41 4.47 -8.80 -11.51
C ASP A 41 4.63 -9.24 -10.06
N LEU A 42 4.48 -8.30 -9.14
CA LEU A 42 4.58 -8.60 -7.72
C LEU A 42 3.47 -9.55 -7.28
N ALA A 43 2.26 -9.34 -7.78
CA ALA A 43 1.14 -10.21 -7.47
C ALA A 43 1.38 -11.63 -7.99
N LEU A 44 1.96 -11.75 -9.17
CA LEU A 44 2.26 -13.06 -9.74
C LEU A 44 3.29 -13.83 -8.91
N ARG A 45 4.18 -13.11 -8.23
CA ARG A 45 5.18 -13.75 -7.39
C ARG A 45 4.66 -14.10 -5.99
N ASN A 46 3.43 -13.71 -5.69
CA ASN A 46 2.83 -13.96 -4.39
C ASN A 46 1.47 -14.66 -4.59
N PRO A 47 1.49 -15.97 -4.84
CA PRO A 47 0.25 -16.69 -5.19
C PRO A 47 -0.81 -16.70 -4.11
N ASN A 48 -0.44 -16.38 -2.86
CA ASN A 48 -1.41 -16.31 -1.78
C ASN A 48 -2.15 -14.98 -1.73
N TRP A 49 -1.80 -14.06 -2.61
CA TRP A 49 -2.47 -12.77 -2.68
C TRP A 49 -3.60 -12.81 -3.70
N THR A 50 -4.78 -12.36 -3.30
CA THR A 50 -5.89 -12.18 -4.21
C THR A 50 -6.09 -10.67 -4.35
N VAL A 51 -5.75 -10.13 -5.50
CA VAL A 51 -5.86 -8.68 -5.72
C VAL A 51 -7.33 -8.35 -5.98
N VAL A 52 -7.91 -7.54 -5.12
CA VAL A 52 -9.33 -7.22 -5.21
C VAL A 52 -9.59 -5.79 -5.69
N ALA A 53 -8.61 -4.91 -5.60
CA ALA A 53 -8.77 -3.54 -6.08
C ALA A 53 -7.42 -2.84 -6.20
N GLN A 54 -7.46 -1.70 -6.88
CA GLN A 54 -6.30 -0.83 -7.00
C GLN A 54 -6.78 0.59 -6.76
N TYR A 55 -6.00 1.35 -6.03
CA TYR A 55 -6.32 2.73 -5.70
C TYR A 55 -5.16 3.60 -6.18
N ILE A 56 -5.40 4.41 -7.18
CA ILE A 56 -4.37 5.25 -7.77
C ILE A 56 -4.80 6.70 -7.63
N ASP A 57 -3.94 7.51 -7.03
CA ASP A 57 -4.14 8.94 -6.99
C ASP A 57 -3.24 9.60 -8.02
N GLU A 58 -3.82 10.50 -8.78
CA GLU A 58 -3.09 11.24 -9.79
C GLU A 58 -3.02 12.69 -9.33
N GLY A 59 -1.82 13.24 -9.37
CA GLY A 59 -1.60 14.60 -8.92
C GLY A 59 -0.71 15.34 -9.87
N ILE A 60 -0.97 16.63 -10.02
CA ILE A 60 -0.21 17.45 -10.93
C ILE A 60 1.02 18.03 -10.25
N THR A 61 0.87 18.49 -9.03
CA THR A 61 1.97 19.13 -8.29
C THR A 61 1.97 18.69 -6.85
N GLY A 62 3.03 19.01 -6.13
CA GLY A 62 3.13 18.73 -4.71
C GLY A 62 2.02 19.37 -3.90
N THR A 63 1.50 20.51 -4.34
CA THR A 63 0.43 21.19 -3.63
C THR A 63 -0.89 20.43 -3.72
N GLN A 64 -1.02 19.55 -4.71
CA GLN A 64 -2.21 18.72 -4.86
C GLN A 64 -2.16 17.49 -3.98
N MET A 65 -1.09 17.32 -3.22
CA MET A 65 -0.93 16.14 -2.37
C MET A 65 -1.99 16.02 -1.30
N LYS A 66 -2.65 17.13 -0.95
CA LYS A 66 -3.72 17.09 0.02
C LYS A 66 -4.96 16.40 -0.52
N LYS A 67 -5.08 16.35 -1.85
CA LYS A 67 -6.23 15.73 -2.47
C LYS A 67 -5.87 14.31 -2.87
N ARG A 68 -6.29 13.38 -2.08
CA ARG A 68 -6.00 11.96 -2.31
C ARG A 68 -7.30 11.17 -2.24
N PRO A 69 -8.20 11.39 -3.22
CA PRO A 69 -9.53 10.75 -3.16
C PRO A 69 -9.45 9.22 -3.16
N SER A 70 -8.51 8.64 -3.90
CA SER A 70 -8.37 7.19 -3.91
C SER A 70 -7.87 6.68 -2.58
N PHE A 71 -6.91 7.38 -1.96
CA PHE A 71 -6.41 7.00 -0.65
C PHE A 71 -7.53 7.07 0.40
N MET A 72 -8.32 8.15 0.38
CA MET A 72 -9.42 8.31 1.32
C MET A 72 -10.47 7.22 1.14
N ARG A 73 -10.78 6.89 -0.11
CA ARG A 73 -11.72 5.80 -0.39
C ARG A 73 -11.17 4.47 0.09
N MET A 74 -9.87 4.26 -0.07
CA MET A 74 -9.22 3.05 0.40
C MET A 74 -9.36 2.89 1.91
N ILE A 75 -9.16 3.98 2.66
CA ILE A 75 -9.32 3.96 4.11
C ILE A 75 -10.77 3.60 4.50
N GLU A 76 -11.75 4.18 3.79
CA GLU A 76 -13.15 3.88 4.07
C GLU A 76 -13.46 2.41 3.80
N HIS A 77 -12.91 1.86 2.71
CA HIS A 77 -13.11 0.45 2.39
C HIS A 77 -12.41 -0.46 3.41
N ALA A 78 -11.30 0.01 3.98
CA ALA A 78 -10.62 -0.74 5.03
C ALA A 78 -11.48 -0.86 6.28
N LYS A 79 -12.22 0.20 6.61
CA LYS A 79 -13.16 0.14 7.74
C LYS A 79 -14.22 -0.94 7.52
N GLU A 80 -14.55 -1.20 6.26
CA GLU A 80 -15.57 -2.19 5.91
C GLU A 80 -14.97 -3.59 5.74
N HIS A 81 -13.69 -3.74 6.03
CA HIS A 81 -12.97 -5.01 5.91
C HIS A 81 -13.05 -5.62 4.51
N ARG A 82 -12.97 -4.79 3.49
CA ARG A 82 -13.02 -5.27 2.12
C ARG A 82 -11.72 -5.94 1.67
N PHE A 83 -10.64 -5.71 2.41
CA PHE A 83 -9.35 -6.31 2.10
C PHE A 83 -8.51 -6.43 3.36
N ASP A 84 -7.38 -7.12 3.25
CA ASP A 84 -6.54 -7.44 4.40
C ASP A 84 -5.16 -6.80 4.35
N LEU A 85 -4.68 -6.46 3.17
CA LEU A 85 -3.33 -5.95 2.98
C LEU A 85 -3.30 -4.87 1.92
N ILE A 86 -2.65 -3.76 2.24
CA ILE A 86 -2.36 -2.72 1.26
C ILE A 86 -0.89 -2.87 0.88
N VAL A 87 -0.61 -2.94 -0.42
CA VAL A 87 0.75 -3.00 -0.92
C VAL A 87 1.04 -1.71 -1.65
N THR A 88 2.11 -1.04 -1.27
CA THR A 88 2.52 0.18 -1.94
C THR A 88 4.03 0.11 -2.17
N ARG A 89 4.47 0.78 -3.21
CA ARG A 89 5.85 0.67 -3.63
C ARG A 89 6.81 1.32 -2.66
N GLU A 90 6.47 2.52 -2.20
CA GLU A 90 7.36 3.31 -1.36
C GLU A 90 6.57 4.04 -0.28
N LEU A 91 7.17 4.18 0.88
CA LEU A 91 6.57 4.91 1.98
C LEU A 91 6.22 6.35 1.57
N SER A 92 7.05 6.98 0.77
CA SER A 92 6.83 8.35 0.33
C SER A 92 5.58 8.52 -0.54
N ARG A 93 5.09 7.44 -1.14
CA ARG A 93 3.85 7.46 -1.91
C ARG A 93 2.63 7.37 -1.01
N PHE A 94 2.83 6.79 0.16
CA PHE A 94 1.74 6.53 1.10
C PHE A 94 1.50 7.71 2.05
N ALA A 95 2.57 8.34 2.52
CA ALA A 95 2.48 9.40 3.51
C ALA A 95 3.53 10.46 3.25
N ARG A 96 3.26 11.68 3.71
CA ARG A 96 4.18 12.80 3.51
C ARG A 96 5.35 12.80 4.49
N ASN A 97 5.15 12.22 5.63
CA ASN A 97 6.18 12.18 6.67
C ASN A 97 5.92 11.01 7.61
N THR A 98 6.85 10.81 8.54
CA THR A 98 6.79 9.69 9.47
C THR A 98 5.56 9.71 10.35
N VAL A 99 5.16 10.89 10.82
CA VAL A 99 3.99 10.98 11.71
C VAL A 99 2.73 10.56 10.98
N ASP A 100 2.55 11.04 9.75
CA ASP A 100 1.39 10.65 8.95
C ASP A 100 1.39 9.16 8.67
N ALA A 101 2.57 8.59 8.39
CA ALA A 101 2.69 7.17 8.14
C ALA A 101 2.30 6.34 9.36
N LEU A 102 2.78 6.72 10.54
CA LEU A 102 2.44 6.02 11.77
C LEU A 102 0.95 6.11 12.06
N ASN A 103 0.38 7.31 11.93
CA ASN A 103 -1.05 7.48 12.19
C ASN A 103 -1.90 6.64 11.27
N ALA A 104 -1.59 6.64 9.98
CA ALA A 104 -2.36 5.88 9.00
C ALA A 104 -2.22 4.38 9.23
N THR A 105 -1.01 3.89 9.48
CA THR A 105 -0.80 2.46 9.68
C THR A 105 -1.45 1.98 10.98
N ARG A 106 -1.43 2.80 12.02
CA ARG A 106 -2.09 2.45 13.28
C ARG A 106 -3.60 2.38 13.11
N GLU A 107 -4.16 3.33 12.38
CA GLU A 107 -5.58 3.32 12.08
C GLU A 107 -5.96 2.05 11.31
N LEU A 108 -5.20 1.74 10.27
CA LEU A 108 -5.45 0.55 9.46
C LEU A 108 -5.32 -0.72 10.27
N LYS A 109 -4.37 -0.76 11.19
CA LYS A 109 -4.18 -1.91 12.05
C LYS A 109 -5.42 -2.16 12.92
N GLN A 110 -6.08 -1.08 13.37
CA GLN A 110 -7.31 -1.20 14.13
C GLN A 110 -8.42 -1.83 13.30
N TYR A 111 -8.36 -1.66 11.99
CA TYR A 111 -9.36 -2.26 11.09
C TYR A 111 -8.94 -3.66 10.62
N GLY A 112 -7.82 -4.15 11.13
CA GLY A 112 -7.32 -5.47 10.73
C GLY A 112 -6.60 -5.48 9.40
N VAL A 113 -6.09 -4.32 8.96
CA VAL A 113 -5.43 -4.19 7.66
C VAL A 113 -3.94 -3.94 7.84
N GLU A 114 -3.13 -4.74 7.12
CA GLU A 114 -1.68 -4.61 7.10
C GLU A 114 -1.25 -3.71 5.97
N VAL A 115 -0.04 -3.18 6.05
CA VAL A 115 0.56 -2.41 4.95
C VAL A 115 1.97 -2.91 4.70
N TYR A 116 2.31 -3.10 3.44
CA TYR A 116 3.64 -3.53 3.03
C TYR A 116 4.24 -2.49 2.10
N PHE A 117 5.34 -1.86 2.54
CA PHE A 117 6.09 -0.89 1.76
C PHE A 117 7.25 -1.64 1.12
N VAL A 118 7.08 -2.01 -0.13
CA VAL A 118 7.97 -2.98 -0.78
C VAL A 118 9.42 -2.50 -0.89
N ASN A 119 9.62 -1.31 -1.43
CA ASN A 119 10.98 -0.79 -1.62
C ASN A 119 11.68 -0.45 -0.31
N ASP A 120 10.91 -0.15 0.72
CA ASP A 120 11.48 0.15 2.04
C ASP A 120 11.67 -1.10 2.88
N GLY A 121 11.14 -2.23 2.43
CA GLY A 121 11.24 -3.47 3.17
C GLY A 121 10.51 -3.47 4.50
N ILE A 122 9.42 -2.71 4.60
CA ILE A 122 8.66 -2.58 5.84
C ILE A 122 7.27 -3.19 5.69
N TRP A 123 6.96 -4.11 6.58
CA TRP A 123 5.63 -4.71 6.64
C TRP A 123 5.11 -4.43 8.05
N THR A 124 3.97 -3.75 8.16
CA THR A 124 3.51 -3.24 9.47
C THR A 124 3.17 -4.32 10.49
N MET A 125 3.00 -5.55 10.06
CA MET A 125 2.76 -6.65 11.00
C MET A 125 4.05 -7.25 11.54
N ASP A 126 5.21 -6.84 11.04
CA ASP A 126 6.48 -7.28 11.63
C ASP A 126 6.61 -6.64 13.00
N GLY A 127 7.29 -7.31 13.92
CA GLY A 127 7.45 -6.83 15.28
C GLY A 127 8.12 -5.47 15.36
N ASP A 128 8.98 -5.14 14.39
CA ASP A 128 9.70 -3.88 14.37
C ASP A 128 9.14 -2.87 13.38
N GLY A 129 7.95 -3.14 12.84
CA GLY A 129 7.39 -2.30 11.78
C GLY A 129 7.30 -0.83 12.13
N GLU A 130 6.79 -0.50 13.30
CA GLU A 130 6.66 0.90 13.70
C GLU A 130 8.01 1.56 13.96
N VAL A 131 8.94 0.82 14.52
CA VAL A 131 10.28 1.36 14.76
C VAL A 131 10.94 1.72 13.44
N ARG A 132 10.77 0.90 12.42
CA ARG A 132 11.36 1.17 11.11
C ARG A 132 10.71 2.34 10.40
N LEU A 133 9.47 2.67 10.75
CA LEU A 133 8.80 3.84 10.17
C LEU A 133 9.34 5.14 10.76
N THR A 134 9.97 5.09 11.90
CA THR A 134 10.54 6.28 12.51
C THR A 134 12.02 6.39 12.18
#